data_6c3405bd75b23375ae004c15d171f1ab
#
_entry.id   6c3405bd75b23375ae004c15d171f1ab
#
_cell.length_a   1.000
_cell.length_b   1.000
_cell.length_c   1.000
_cell.angle_alpha   90.00
_cell.angle_beta   90.00
_cell.angle_gamma   90.00
#
_symmetry.space_group_name_H-M   'P 1'
#
loop_
_entity.id
_entity.type
_entity.pdbx_description
1 polymer ?
#
loop_
_entity_poly.entity_id
_entity_poly.type
_entity_poly.pdbx_seq_one_letter_code
_entity_poly.pdbx_strand_id
1 'polypeptide(L)'
;MSVLTSYPLAFPEGSTLTGLGREVREQLETVSNEAVVAVVLPRGSGASAGAIARTFENIAQLVPSLIASQQEQAIKAVVEALMPKVMPQPNVLKEAEMQAHARAAVLASGDWMTAGQIANAAGFSASNPSAQPSKWKRDKSIFTISYNGTDYFPGYGLDSSAGYRPLKALARIIAIFDQHKDGWGMAYWFMSPNSFLGGQRPQDLIRSAPQRVADAALDELEGAAHG
;
A
#
# COMPACT_ATOMS: atom_id res chain seq x y z
N MET A 1 -34.66 -14.10 51.71
CA MET A 1 -33.91 -13.09 50.95
C MET A 1 -32.76 -13.82 50.25
N SER A 2 -32.99 -14.26 49.01
CA SER A 2 -31.93 -14.89 48.18
C SER A 2 -31.17 -13.81 47.44
N VAL A 3 -29.92 -13.67 47.76
CA VAL A 3 -28.99 -12.82 47.03
C VAL A 3 -28.62 -13.57 45.72
N LEU A 4 -29.19 -13.12 44.61
CA LEU A 4 -28.74 -13.54 43.29
C LEU A 4 -27.38 -12.90 43.02
N THR A 5 -26.31 -13.67 43.21
CA THR A 5 -24.95 -13.30 42.77
C THR A 5 -24.95 -13.39 41.25
N SER A 6 -25.06 -12.25 40.57
CA SER A 6 -24.82 -12.17 39.14
C SER A 6 -23.32 -12.33 38.92
N TYR A 7 -22.92 -13.48 38.41
CA TYR A 7 -21.58 -13.64 37.86
C TYR A 7 -21.45 -12.75 36.60
N PRO A 8 -20.41 -11.96 36.44
CA PRO A 8 -20.19 -11.28 35.18
C PRO A 8 -20.04 -12.33 34.08
N LEU A 9 -20.90 -12.25 33.07
CA LEU A 9 -20.75 -13.03 31.84
C LEU A 9 -19.44 -12.59 31.21
N ALA A 10 -18.37 -13.33 31.47
CA ALA A 10 -17.11 -13.15 30.69
C ALA A 10 -17.41 -13.57 29.27
N PHE A 11 -17.27 -12.64 28.33
CA PHE A 11 -17.31 -12.97 26.92
C PHE A 11 -16.07 -13.80 26.57
N PRO A 12 -16.23 -14.96 25.89
CA PRO A 12 -15.10 -15.71 25.40
C PRO A 12 -14.27 -14.87 24.43
N GLU A 13 -12.95 -15.03 24.45
CA GLU A 13 -12.07 -14.37 23.47
C GLU A 13 -12.56 -14.64 22.04
N GLY A 14 -12.67 -13.59 21.22
CA GLY A 14 -13.14 -13.69 19.84
C GLY A 14 -14.66 -13.79 19.68
N SER A 15 -15.46 -13.57 20.72
CA SER A 15 -16.91 -13.50 20.61
C SER A 15 -17.36 -12.22 19.88
N THR A 16 -18.48 -12.31 19.15
CA THR A 16 -19.06 -11.17 18.45
C THR A 16 -20.42 -10.81 19.06
N LEU A 17 -20.69 -9.51 19.20
CA LEU A 17 -21.96 -8.96 19.60
C LEU A 17 -22.65 -8.35 18.40
N THR A 18 -23.90 -8.73 18.14
CA THR A 18 -24.70 -8.19 17.05
C THR A 18 -26.06 -7.73 17.56
N GLY A 19 -26.50 -6.56 17.14
CA GLY A 19 -27.79 -6.01 17.56
C GLY A 19 -27.94 -4.54 17.17
N LEU A 20 -28.98 -3.91 17.70
CA LEU A 20 -29.14 -2.46 17.58
C LEU A 20 -28.08 -1.76 18.44
N GLY A 21 -27.58 -0.60 17.99
CA GLY A 21 -26.48 0.11 18.65
C GLY A 21 -26.72 0.39 20.15
N ARG A 22 -27.98 0.54 20.59
CA ARG A 22 -28.35 0.68 22.03
C ARG A 22 -28.12 -0.62 22.80
N GLU A 23 -28.48 -1.77 22.22
CA GLU A 23 -28.38 -3.09 22.83
C GLU A 23 -26.91 -3.54 22.95
N VAL A 24 -26.15 -3.31 21.89
CA VAL A 24 -24.69 -3.59 21.87
C VAL A 24 -23.97 -2.71 22.90
N ARG A 25 -24.35 -1.44 23.05
CA ARG A 25 -23.76 -0.55 24.07
C ARG A 25 -23.98 -1.05 25.48
N GLU A 26 -25.19 -1.45 25.79
CA GLU A 26 -25.53 -1.98 27.13
C GLU A 26 -24.73 -3.26 27.46
N GLN A 27 -24.50 -4.11 26.47
CA GLN A 27 -23.69 -5.31 26.63
C GLN A 27 -22.19 -4.96 26.75
N LEU A 28 -21.69 -3.95 26.04
CA LEU A 28 -20.31 -3.49 26.10
C LEU A 28 -19.96 -2.79 27.43
N GLU A 29 -20.94 -2.24 28.16
CA GLU A 29 -20.71 -1.65 29.49
C GLU A 29 -20.21 -2.68 30.52
N THR A 30 -20.41 -3.98 30.24
CA THR A 30 -19.89 -5.08 31.07
C THR A 30 -18.47 -5.48 30.74
N VAL A 31 -17.90 -4.95 29.65
CA VAL A 31 -16.56 -5.27 29.13
C VAL A 31 -15.63 -4.10 29.42
N SER A 32 -14.85 -4.15 30.50
CA SER A 32 -14.10 -2.99 30.99
C SER A 32 -12.63 -2.91 30.61
N ASN A 33 -12.01 -4.00 30.17
CA ASN A 33 -10.55 -4.07 29.93
C ASN A 33 -10.14 -4.70 28.60
N GLU A 34 -11.09 -4.97 27.69
CA GLU A 34 -10.86 -5.68 26.45
C GLU A 34 -10.92 -4.72 25.25
N ALA A 35 -10.10 -4.97 24.24
CA ALA A 35 -10.14 -4.21 22.99
C ALA A 35 -11.36 -4.64 22.17
N VAL A 36 -12.20 -3.70 21.76
CA VAL A 36 -13.41 -3.94 20.99
C VAL A 36 -13.31 -3.30 19.61
N VAL A 37 -13.67 -4.06 18.57
CA VAL A 37 -13.83 -3.53 17.21
C VAL A 37 -15.33 -3.47 16.88
N ALA A 38 -15.84 -2.28 16.61
CA ALA A 38 -17.24 -2.06 16.25
C ALA A 38 -17.39 -1.74 14.75
N VAL A 39 -18.32 -2.44 14.08
CA VAL A 39 -18.66 -2.19 12.67
C VAL A 39 -20.12 -1.75 12.58
N VAL A 40 -20.35 -0.55 12.02
CA VAL A 40 -21.68 0.00 11.82
C VAL A 40 -22.14 -0.27 10.38
N LEU A 41 -23.25 -0.98 10.23
CA LEU A 41 -23.83 -1.31 8.92
C LEU A 41 -24.84 -0.26 8.47
N PRO A 42 -24.96 0.00 7.14
CA PRO A 42 -25.96 0.92 6.60
C PRO A 42 -27.39 0.51 6.94
N ARG A 43 -28.30 1.49 7.07
CA ARG A 43 -29.74 1.24 7.25
C ARG A 43 -30.29 0.48 6.04
N GLY A 44 -31.05 -0.59 6.28
CA GLY A 44 -31.68 -1.37 5.21
C GLY A 44 -30.98 -2.69 4.86
N SER A 45 -29.85 -3.01 5.47
CA SER A 45 -29.09 -4.26 5.21
C SER A 45 -29.61 -5.50 6.00
N GLY A 46 -30.88 -5.52 6.44
CA GLY A 46 -31.41 -6.51 7.37
C GLY A 46 -31.09 -7.99 7.09
N ALA A 47 -31.37 -8.49 5.87
CA ALA A 47 -31.04 -9.87 5.49
C ALA A 47 -29.52 -10.08 5.30
N SER A 48 -28.79 -9.06 4.84
CA SER A 48 -27.35 -9.08 4.64
C SER A 48 -26.59 -8.86 5.95
N ALA A 49 -27.17 -8.15 6.93
CA ALA A 49 -26.51 -7.85 8.20
C ALA A 49 -26.15 -9.12 8.98
N GLY A 50 -27.04 -10.11 9.03
CA GLY A 50 -26.78 -11.39 9.68
C GLY A 50 -25.72 -12.25 8.96
N ALA A 51 -25.60 -12.12 7.64
CA ALA A 51 -24.54 -12.79 6.88
C ALA A 51 -23.19 -12.12 7.11
N ILE A 52 -23.17 -10.80 7.13
CA ILE A 52 -21.98 -9.99 7.43
C ILE A 52 -21.50 -10.26 8.86
N ALA A 53 -22.41 -10.25 9.84
CA ALA A 53 -22.07 -10.54 11.23
C ALA A 53 -21.44 -11.93 11.40
N ARG A 54 -22.02 -12.97 10.79
CA ARG A 54 -21.43 -14.32 10.79
C ARG A 54 -20.06 -14.38 10.13
N THR A 55 -19.85 -13.61 9.08
CA THR A 55 -18.53 -13.52 8.43
C THR A 55 -17.50 -12.92 9.37
N PHE A 56 -17.84 -11.84 10.08
CA PHE A 56 -16.96 -11.24 11.09
C PHE A 56 -16.70 -12.16 12.28
N GLU A 57 -17.70 -12.92 12.73
CA GLU A 57 -17.55 -13.93 13.77
C GLU A 57 -16.55 -15.02 13.37
N ASN A 58 -16.69 -15.56 12.16
CA ASN A 58 -15.74 -16.52 11.62
C ASN A 58 -14.33 -15.95 11.51
N ILE A 59 -14.20 -14.67 11.11
CA ILE A 59 -12.90 -13.98 11.05
C ILE A 59 -12.33 -13.83 12.47
N ALA A 60 -13.12 -13.37 13.44
CA ALA A 60 -12.66 -13.17 14.80
C ALA A 60 -12.15 -14.48 15.44
N GLN A 61 -12.82 -15.60 15.17
CA GLN A 61 -12.36 -16.93 15.61
C GLN A 61 -11.06 -17.38 14.93
N LEU A 62 -10.76 -16.88 13.72
CA LEU A 62 -9.52 -17.18 13.00
C LEU A 62 -8.33 -16.32 13.43
N VAL A 63 -8.59 -15.14 14.01
CA VAL A 63 -7.53 -14.18 14.39
C VAL A 63 -6.46 -14.79 15.29
N PRO A 64 -6.74 -15.57 16.34
CA PRO A 64 -5.71 -16.17 17.19
C PRO A 64 -4.80 -17.15 16.41
N SER A 65 -5.39 -17.94 15.51
CA SER A 65 -4.62 -18.86 14.67
C SER A 65 -3.84 -18.14 13.57
N LEU A 66 -4.35 -16.97 13.12
CA LEU A 66 -3.70 -16.13 12.12
C LEU A 66 -2.49 -15.37 12.68
N ILE A 67 -2.54 -14.97 13.95
CA ILE A 67 -1.40 -14.36 14.65
C ILE A 67 -0.27 -15.38 14.86
N ALA A 68 -0.64 -16.66 15.03
CA ALA A 68 0.33 -17.76 15.22
C ALA A 68 0.96 -18.26 13.91
N SER A 69 0.34 -18.06 12.76
CA SER A 69 0.86 -18.46 11.44
C SER A 69 1.45 -17.25 10.70
N GLN A 70 2.58 -17.47 10.00
CA GLN A 70 3.30 -16.41 9.27
C GLN A 70 2.36 -15.51 8.44
N GLN A 71 2.58 -14.19 8.53
CA GLN A 71 1.74 -13.10 8.03
C GLN A 71 1.14 -13.27 6.62
N GLU A 72 1.81 -13.97 5.74
CA GLU A 72 1.40 -14.10 4.32
C GLU A 72 0.18 -15.04 4.14
N GLN A 73 0.13 -16.15 4.87
CA GLN A 73 -1.02 -17.07 4.85
C GLN A 73 -2.25 -16.47 5.54
N ALA A 74 -2.04 -15.66 6.56
CA ALA A 74 -3.09 -14.97 7.28
C ALA A 74 -3.82 -13.93 6.42
N ILE A 75 -3.07 -13.12 5.69
CA ILE A 75 -3.65 -12.12 4.77
C ILE A 75 -4.48 -12.81 3.68
N LYS A 76 -4.00 -13.92 3.15
CA LYS A 76 -4.74 -14.68 2.12
C LYS A 76 -6.06 -15.24 2.65
N ALA A 77 -6.07 -15.80 3.85
CA ALA A 77 -7.29 -16.33 4.47
C ALA A 77 -8.31 -15.23 4.83
N VAL A 78 -7.85 -14.06 5.29
CA VAL A 78 -8.73 -12.91 5.53
C VAL A 78 -9.31 -12.37 4.22
N VAL A 79 -8.51 -12.25 3.16
CA VAL A 79 -8.99 -11.85 1.84
C VAL A 79 -10.03 -12.86 1.32
N GLU A 80 -9.79 -14.15 1.43
CA GLU A 80 -10.73 -15.20 1.03
C GLU A 80 -12.03 -15.18 1.85
N ALA A 81 -11.96 -14.88 3.16
CA ALA A 81 -13.14 -14.79 4.04
C ALA A 81 -13.96 -13.51 3.80
N LEU A 82 -13.35 -12.43 3.36
CA LEU A 82 -14.01 -11.15 3.05
C LEU A 82 -14.58 -11.10 1.63
N MET A 83 -14.16 -12.01 0.75
CA MET A 83 -14.66 -12.03 -0.62
C MET A 83 -16.13 -12.50 -0.66
N PRO A 84 -17.05 -11.71 -1.24
CA PRO A 84 -18.37 -12.21 -1.57
C PRO A 84 -18.20 -13.42 -2.51
N LYS A 85 -19.07 -14.43 -2.41
CA LYS A 85 -19.04 -15.72 -3.17
C LYS A 85 -19.10 -15.59 -4.71
N VAL A 86 -18.98 -14.40 -5.25
CA VAL A 86 -18.72 -14.17 -6.66
C VAL A 86 -17.21 -14.23 -6.83
N MET A 87 -16.70 -15.38 -7.21
CA MET A 87 -15.27 -15.55 -7.50
C MET A 87 -14.87 -14.53 -8.57
N PRO A 88 -13.88 -13.64 -8.30
CA PRO A 88 -13.23 -12.89 -9.37
C PRO A 88 -12.73 -13.90 -10.40
N GLN A 89 -12.79 -13.53 -11.67
CA GLN A 89 -12.29 -14.42 -12.72
C GLN A 89 -10.82 -14.77 -12.42
N PRO A 90 -10.37 -16.01 -12.68
CA PRO A 90 -9.01 -16.45 -12.34
C PRO A 90 -7.89 -15.55 -12.88
N ASN A 91 -8.13 -14.88 -14.01
CA ASN A 91 -7.22 -13.91 -14.60
C ASN A 91 -7.07 -12.63 -13.74
N VAL A 92 -8.16 -12.14 -13.12
CA VAL A 92 -8.13 -10.95 -12.25
C VAL A 92 -7.35 -11.22 -10.97
N LEU A 93 -7.50 -12.41 -10.39
CA LEU A 93 -6.73 -12.82 -9.22
C LEU A 93 -5.25 -12.96 -9.55
N LYS A 94 -4.93 -13.59 -10.68
CA LYS A 94 -3.56 -13.74 -11.14
C LYS A 94 -2.90 -12.37 -11.42
N GLU A 95 -3.63 -11.46 -12.03
CA GLU A 95 -3.15 -10.10 -12.28
C GLU A 95 -2.87 -9.34 -10.98
N ALA A 96 -3.79 -9.42 -9.99
CA ALA A 96 -3.60 -8.81 -8.68
C ALA A 96 -2.39 -9.40 -7.94
N GLU A 97 -2.18 -10.72 -8.02
CA GLU A 97 -1.03 -11.40 -7.45
C GLU A 97 0.27 -10.94 -8.12
N MET A 98 0.30 -10.90 -9.46
CA MET A 98 1.45 -10.41 -10.22
C MET A 98 1.78 -8.95 -9.88
N GLN A 99 0.78 -8.08 -9.76
CA GLN A 99 0.99 -6.69 -9.35
C GLN A 99 1.52 -6.58 -7.92
N ALA A 100 1.01 -7.39 -6.98
CA ALA A 100 1.50 -7.42 -5.61
C ALA A 100 2.97 -7.85 -5.54
N HIS A 101 3.34 -8.92 -6.26
CA HIS A 101 4.73 -9.36 -6.37
C HIS A 101 5.64 -8.30 -7.01
N ALA A 102 5.20 -7.64 -8.07
CA ALA A 102 5.95 -6.59 -8.73
C ALA A 102 6.19 -5.39 -7.79
N ARG A 103 5.17 -4.97 -7.03
CA ARG A 103 5.32 -3.91 -6.03
C ARG A 103 6.27 -4.29 -4.91
N ALA A 104 6.20 -5.53 -4.42
CA ALA A 104 7.11 -6.04 -3.41
C ALA A 104 8.56 -6.04 -3.92
N ALA A 105 8.80 -6.46 -5.16
CA ALA A 105 10.12 -6.44 -5.79
C ALA A 105 10.69 -5.02 -5.92
N VAL A 106 9.85 -4.05 -6.32
CA VAL A 106 10.25 -2.63 -6.38
C VAL A 106 10.70 -2.14 -5.00
N LEU A 107 9.91 -2.37 -3.95
CA LEU A 107 10.24 -1.92 -2.60
C LEU A 107 11.48 -2.63 -2.02
N ALA A 108 11.67 -3.91 -2.35
CA ALA A 108 12.80 -4.71 -1.89
C ALA A 108 14.12 -4.40 -2.63
N SER A 109 14.09 -3.64 -3.74
CA SER A 109 15.30 -3.32 -4.52
C SER A 109 16.34 -2.50 -3.74
N GLY A 110 15.93 -1.80 -2.68
CA GLY A 110 16.80 -0.91 -1.91
C GLY A 110 17.02 0.47 -2.55
N ASP A 111 16.40 0.72 -3.71
CA ASP A 111 16.58 1.95 -4.49
C ASP A 111 15.71 3.12 -4.02
N TRP A 112 14.91 2.91 -2.96
CA TRP A 112 13.89 3.85 -2.50
C TRP A 112 14.23 4.47 -1.16
N MET A 113 13.94 5.77 -1.00
CA MET A 113 14.17 6.54 0.21
C MET A 113 12.90 7.22 0.67
N THR A 114 12.65 7.24 1.98
CA THR A 114 11.63 8.10 2.59
C THR A 114 12.09 9.56 2.65
N ALA A 115 11.16 10.50 2.83
CA ALA A 115 11.50 11.90 3.01
C ALA A 115 12.47 12.13 4.19
N GLY A 116 12.31 11.38 5.28
CA GLY A 116 13.20 11.42 6.44
C GLY A 116 14.63 10.95 6.11
N GLN A 117 14.76 9.86 5.35
CA GLN A 117 16.06 9.36 4.91
C GLN A 117 16.77 10.36 3.98
N ILE A 118 16.04 11.00 3.07
CA ILE A 118 16.58 12.06 2.21
C ILE A 118 17.04 13.25 3.05
N ALA A 119 16.20 13.71 3.99
CA ALA A 119 16.54 14.83 4.85
C ALA A 119 17.80 14.58 5.67
N ASN A 120 17.94 13.39 6.24
CA ASN A 120 19.13 12.99 6.99
C ASN A 120 20.38 12.95 6.08
N ALA A 121 20.28 12.35 4.91
CA ALA A 121 21.40 12.22 3.97
C ALA A 121 21.83 13.59 3.38
N ALA A 122 20.86 14.50 3.16
CA ALA A 122 21.09 15.84 2.62
C ALA A 122 21.44 16.89 3.70
N GLY A 123 21.36 16.55 4.99
CA GLY A 123 21.57 17.49 6.08
C GLY A 123 20.48 18.57 6.19
N PHE A 124 19.24 18.26 5.82
CA PHE A 124 18.12 19.20 5.94
C PHE A 124 17.68 19.36 7.41
N SER A 125 16.98 20.47 7.69
CA SER A 125 16.46 20.73 9.04
C SER A 125 15.55 19.60 9.54
N ALA A 126 15.83 19.09 10.73
CA ALA A 126 15.07 18.04 11.39
C ALA A 126 13.63 18.45 11.74
N SER A 127 13.32 19.75 11.78
CA SER A 127 12.00 20.26 12.16
C SER A 127 10.91 19.96 11.10
N ASN A 128 11.27 19.86 9.82
CA ASN A 128 10.34 19.48 8.75
C ASN A 128 11.06 18.73 7.62
N PRO A 129 11.40 17.45 7.82
CA PRO A 129 12.18 16.66 6.87
C PRO A 129 11.44 16.42 5.53
N SER A 130 10.12 16.50 5.52
CA SER A 130 9.32 16.25 4.32
C SER A 130 9.13 17.50 3.44
N ALA A 131 9.43 18.70 3.93
CA ALA A 131 9.14 19.95 3.21
C ALA A 131 9.78 20.00 1.82
N GLN A 132 11.08 19.71 1.75
CA GLN A 132 11.81 19.78 0.48
C GLN A 132 11.45 18.63 -0.48
N PRO A 133 11.41 17.34 -0.06
CA PRO A 133 10.95 16.26 -0.90
C PRO A 133 9.52 16.44 -1.40
N SER A 134 8.59 16.92 -0.55
CA SER A 134 7.20 17.21 -0.96
C SER A 134 7.12 18.33 -1.99
N LYS A 135 7.99 19.34 -1.88
CA LYS A 135 8.10 20.39 -2.90
C LYS A 135 8.56 19.80 -4.24
N TRP A 136 9.60 18.97 -4.25
CA TRP A 136 10.08 18.34 -5.48
C TRP A 136 9.03 17.47 -6.16
N LYS A 137 8.25 16.71 -5.37
CA LYS A 137 7.10 15.93 -5.88
C LYS A 137 6.07 16.84 -6.55
N ARG A 138 5.65 17.91 -5.89
CA ARG A 138 4.68 18.89 -6.42
C ARG A 138 5.18 19.57 -7.68
N ASP A 139 6.47 19.93 -7.73
CA ASP A 139 7.10 20.61 -8.85
C ASP A 139 7.47 19.62 -9.99
N LYS A 140 7.03 18.35 -9.90
CA LYS A 140 7.34 17.25 -10.84
C LYS A 140 8.85 17.06 -11.10
N SER A 141 9.70 17.45 -10.17
CA SER A 141 11.15 17.25 -10.25
C SER A 141 11.55 15.81 -9.89
N ILE A 142 10.72 15.12 -9.15
CA ILE A 142 10.84 13.72 -8.77
C ILE A 142 9.46 13.07 -8.70
N PHE A 143 9.36 11.79 -9.01
CA PHE A 143 8.14 11.03 -8.78
C PHE A 143 8.23 10.23 -7.48
N THR A 144 7.10 9.70 -7.01
CA THR A 144 7.04 8.88 -5.81
C THR A 144 6.14 7.67 -6.04
N ILE A 145 6.42 6.61 -5.30
CA ILE A 145 5.44 5.54 -5.06
C ILE A 145 4.88 5.71 -3.66
N SER A 146 3.56 5.59 -3.52
CA SER A 146 2.91 5.61 -2.21
C SER A 146 2.61 4.17 -1.78
N TYR A 147 3.08 3.80 -0.59
CA TYR A 147 2.84 2.49 -0.01
C TYR A 147 2.58 2.62 1.49
N ASN A 148 1.48 2.06 1.98
CA ASN A 148 1.03 2.15 3.37
C ASN A 148 1.05 3.59 3.94
N GLY A 149 0.56 4.56 3.16
CA GLY A 149 0.48 5.97 3.56
C GLY A 149 1.82 6.72 3.57
N THR A 150 2.92 6.07 3.15
CA THR A 150 4.25 6.68 3.06
C THR A 150 4.66 6.86 1.60
N ASP A 151 5.19 8.05 1.28
CA ASP A 151 5.81 8.31 -0.01
C ASP A 151 7.27 7.85 -0.01
N TYR A 152 7.64 7.08 -1.03
CA TYR A 152 9.00 6.66 -1.30
C TYR A 152 9.52 7.32 -2.58
N PHE A 153 10.71 7.83 -2.52
CA PHE A 153 11.40 8.58 -3.58
C PHE A 153 12.51 7.73 -4.19
N PRO A 154 12.71 7.72 -5.52
CA PRO A 154 13.76 6.94 -6.15
C PRO A 154 15.14 7.53 -5.82
N GLY A 155 15.96 6.79 -5.07
CA GLY A 155 17.31 7.20 -4.69
C GLY A 155 18.25 7.36 -5.89
N TYR A 156 18.06 6.55 -6.95
CA TYR A 156 18.80 6.69 -8.20
C TYR A 156 18.54 8.02 -8.92
N GLY A 157 17.40 8.65 -8.64
CA GLY A 157 17.01 9.96 -9.16
C GLY A 157 17.55 11.15 -8.39
N LEU A 158 18.33 10.94 -7.32
CA LEU A 158 18.88 11.98 -6.46
C LEU A 158 20.41 12.08 -6.64
N ASP A 159 20.94 13.29 -6.72
CA ASP A 159 22.38 13.55 -6.82
C ASP A 159 23.02 13.68 -5.44
N SER A 160 23.69 12.63 -4.98
CA SER A 160 24.39 12.62 -3.69
C SER A 160 25.53 13.64 -3.62
N SER A 161 26.15 14.00 -4.74
CA SER A 161 27.22 14.99 -4.80
C SER A 161 26.71 16.44 -4.74
N ALA A 162 25.41 16.64 -5.04
CA ALA A 162 24.73 17.95 -5.04
C ALA A 162 23.68 18.07 -3.91
N GLY A 163 23.93 17.47 -2.74
CA GLY A 163 23.03 17.53 -1.60
C GLY A 163 21.69 16.82 -1.82
N TYR A 164 21.73 15.67 -2.48
CA TYR A 164 20.57 14.83 -2.77
C TYR A 164 19.43 15.55 -3.53
N ARG A 165 19.78 16.51 -4.38
CA ARG A 165 18.79 17.17 -5.26
C ARG A 165 18.37 16.24 -6.39
N PRO A 166 17.10 16.33 -6.85
CA PRO A 166 16.66 15.57 -8.02
C PRO A 166 17.51 15.86 -9.28
N LEU A 167 17.84 14.81 -10.00
CA LEU A 167 18.50 14.91 -11.29
C LEU A 167 17.59 15.62 -12.30
N LYS A 168 18.12 16.60 -13.03
CA LYS A 168 17.37 17.29 -14.10
C LYS A 168 16.85 16.32 -15.17
N ALA A 169 17.60 15.26 -15.44
CA ALA A 169 17.20 14.20 -16.35
C ALA A 169 15.92 13.49 -15.91
N LEU A 170 15.73 13.28 -14.59
CA LEU A 170 14.53 12.64 -14.05
C LEU A 170 13.29 13.50 -14.32
N ALA A 171 13.37 14.82 -14.08
CA ALA A 171 12.26 15.74 -14.35
C ALA A 171 11.85 15.73 -15.83
N ARG A 172 12.82 15.60 -16.76
CA ARG A 172 12.55 15.48 -18.19
C ARG A 172 11.80 14.19 -18.52
N ILE A 173 12.19 13.06 -17.93
CA ILE A 173 11.53 11.77 -18.16
C ILE A 173 10.11 11.77 -17.56
N ILE A 174 9.93 12.37 -16.38
CA ILE A 174 8.61 12.57 -15.77
C ILE A 174 7.71 13.38 -16.73
N ALA A 175 8.24 14.44 -17.35
CA ALA A 175 7.48 15.24 -18.30
C ALA A 175 7.10 14.46 -19.58
N ILE A 176 7.99 13.56 -20.06
CA ILE A 176 7.69 12.68 -21.20
C ILE A 176 6.53 11.73 -20.84
N PHE A 177 6.56 11.10 -19.68
CA PHE A 177 5.52 10.15 -19.29
C PHE A 177 4.23 10.77 -18.76
N ASP A 178 4.23 12.01 -18.30
CA ASP A 178 3.19 12.79 -17.63
C ASP A 178 1.84 12.07 -17.39
N GLN A 179 0.96 12.04 -18.40
CA GLN A 179 -0.37 11.41 -18.30
C GLN A 179 -0.36 9.88 -18.56
N HIS A 180 0.77 9.30 -18.97
CA HIS A 180 0.83 7.92 -19.46
C HIS A 180 1.25 6.91 -18.38
N LYS A 181 2.05 7.34 -17.41
CA LYS A 181 2.52 6.47 -16.32
C LYS A 181 2.37 7.18 -14.97
N ASP A 182 1.75 6.49 -14.02
CA ASP A 182 1.78 6.88 -12.62
C ASP A 182 3.13 6.58 -11.95
N GLY A 183 3.24 6.84 -10.66
CA GLY A 183 4.47 6.58 -9.90
C GLY A 183 4.91 5.12 -9.94
N TRP A 184 3.97 4.17 -9.85
CA TRP A 184 4.27 2.74 -9.95
C TRP A 184 4.66 2.34 -11.36
N GLY A 185 3.96 2.84 -12.37
CA GLY A 185 4.31 2.61 -13.78
C GLY A 185 5.71 3.11 -14.12
N MET A 186 6.10 4.29 -13.61
CA MET A 186 7.48 4.80 -13.73
C MET A 186 8.47 3.91 -12.99
N ALA A 187 8.15 3.47 -11.76
CA ALA A 187 9.03 2.60 -10.98
C ALA A 187 9.34 1.29 -11.72
N TYR A 188 8.31 0.64 -12.28
CA TYR A 188 8.50 -0.57 -13.08
C TYR A 188 9.35 -0.32 -14.33
N TRP A 189 9.07 0.75 -15.05
CA TRP A 189 9.83 1.10 -16.25
C TRP A 189 11.31 1.33 -15.93
N PHE A 190 11.61 2.09 -14.88
CA PHE A 190 12.98 2.35 -14.46
C PHE A 190 13.73 1.09 -14.02
N MET A 191 13.06 0.14 -13.38
CA MET A 191 13.64 -1.10 -12.87
C MET A 191 13.76 -2.19 -13.94
N SER A 192 12.94 -2.14 -15.00
CA SER A 192 12.90 -3.20 -16.00
C SER A 192 14.03 -3.06 -17.03
N PRO A 193 14.60 -4.19 -17.51
CA PRO A 193 15.46 -4.17 -18.68
C PRO A 193 14.73 -3.58 -19.87
N ASN A 194 15.38 -2.66 -20.60
CA ASN A 194 14.80 -1.95 -21.73
C ASN A 194 15.57 -2.30 -23.02
N SER A 195 14.85 -2.75 -24.06
CA SER A 195 15.44 -3.19 -25.33
C SER A 195 16.15 -2.05 -26.06
N PHE A 196 15.57 -0.83 -26.05
CA PHE A 196 16.20 0.37 -26.65
C PHE A 196 17.53 0.70 -25.98
N LEU A 197 17.68 0.36 -24.69
CA LEU A 197 18.91 0.54 -23.94
C LEU A 197 19.86 -0.67 -24.00
N GLY A 198 19.59 -1.64 -24.87
CA GLY A 198 20.38 -2.85 -24.99
C GLY A 198 20.25 -3.80 -23.81
N GLY A 199 19.05 -3.87 -23.21
CA GLY A 199 18.74 -4.71 -22.07
C GLY A 199 19.18 -4.12 -20.71
N GLN A 200 19.74 -2.93 -20.68
CA GLN A 200 20.08 -2.24 -19.44
C GLN A 200 18.84 -1.58 -18.83
N ARG A 201 18.82 -1.44 -17.48
CA ARG A 201 17.74 -0.76 -16.78
C ARG A 201 17.91 0.76 -16.90
N PRO A 202 16.84 1.53 -17.18
CA PRO A 202 16.88 2.98 -17.20
C PRO A 202 17.49 3.62 -15.93
N GLN A 203 17.19 3.06 -14.75
CA GLN A 203 17.73 3.57 -13.48
C GLN A 203 19.26 3.51 -13.39
N ASP A 204 19.91 2.54 -14.03
CA ASP A 204 21.36 2.39 -14.00
C ASP A 204 22.05 3.39 -14.94
N LEU A 205 21.32 3.88 -15.95
CA LEU A 205 21.84 4.76 -17.00
C LEU A 205 21.47 6.24 -16.83
N ILE A 206 20.50 6.57 -15.97
CA ILE A 206 19.99 7.95 -15.86
C ILE A 206 21.08 8.99 -15.53
N ARG A 207 22.15 8.61 -14.83
CA ARG A 207 23.27 9.48 -14.48
C ARG A 207 24.31 9.56 -15.59
N SER A 208 24.66 8.41 -16.17
CA SER A 208 25.77 8.30 -17.12
C SER A 208 25.34 8.60 -18.56
N ALA A 209 24.09 8.28 -18.92
CA ALA A 209 23.58 8.43 -20.28
C ALA A 209 22.14 8.99 -20.29
N PRO A 210 21.89 10.18 -19.68
CA PRO A 210 20.54 10.72 -19.47
C PRO A 210 19.77 10.94 -20.78
N GLN A 211 20.46 11.30 -21.87
CA GLN A 211 19.81 11.48 -23.16
C GLN A 211 19.28 10.16 -23.71
N ARG A 212 20.06 9.08 -23.64
CA ARG A 212 19.62 7.74 -24.08
C ARG A 212 18.40 7.25 -23.30
N VAL A 213 18.33 7.54 -21.99
CA VAL A 213 17.17 7.19 -21.17
C VAL A 213 15.94 8.01 -21.57
N ALA A 214 16.12 9.30 -21.92
CA ALA A 214 15.02 10.12 -22.42
C ALA A 214 14.51 9.63 -23.79
N ASP A 215 15.43 9.24 -24.69
CA ASP A 215 15.07 8.70 -26.01
C ASP A 215 14.32 7.35 -25.86
N ALA A 216 14.73 6.49 -24.93
CA ALA A 216 14.02 5.26 -24.59
C ALA A 216 12.59 5.52 -24.01
N ALA A 217 12.40 6.62 -23.27
CA ALA A 217 11.09 7.01 -22.78
C ALA A 217 10.16 7.50 -23.89
N LEU A 218 10.71 8.17 -24.90
CA LEU A 218 9.95 8.57 -26.10
C LEU A 218 9.57 7.36 -26.94
N ASP A 219 10.48 6.43 -27.19
CA ASP A 219 10.26 5.17 -27.92
C ASP A 219 9.11 4.33 -27.25
N GLU A 220 9.11 4.27 -25.93
CA GLU A 220 8.04 3.61 -25.15
C GLU A 220 6.65 4.19 -25.44
N LEU A 221 6.53 5.53 -25.56
CA LEU A 221 5.26 6.19 -25.85
C LEU A 221 4.83 5.99 -27.30
N GLU A 222 5.79 6.02 -28.25
CA GLU A 222 5.50 5.77 -29.66
C GLU A 222 5.04 4.33 -29.87
N GLY A 223 5.69 3.35 -29.23
CA GLY A 223 5.28 1.95 -29.25
C GLY A 223 3.89 1.71 -28.66
N ALA A 224 3.53 2.39 -27.58
CA ALA A 224 2.21 2.31 -26.95
C ALA A 224 1.10 2.97 -27.80
N ALA A 225 1.44 3.91 -28.68
CA ALA A 225 0.49 4.57 -29.57
C ALA A 225 0.15 3.74 -30.82
N HIS A 226 0.93 2.72 -31.14
CA HIS A 226 0.78 1.89 -32.34
C HIS A 226 0.35 0.44 -32.08
N GLY A 227 0.12 0.05 -30.82
CA GLY A 227 -0.36 -1.27 -30.39
C GLY A 227 -1.78 -1.19 -29.88
#